data_d352bd84643dc2c3ecc7bed2eb38e15e
#
_entry.id   d352bd84643dc2c3ecc7bed2eb38e15e
#
_cell.length_a   1.000
_cell.length_b   1.000
_cell.length_c   1.000
_cell.angle_alpha   90.00
_cell.angle_beta   90.00
_cell.angle_gamma   90.00
#
_symmetry.space_group_name_H-M   'P 1'
#
loop_
_entity.id
_entity.type
_entity.pdbx_description
1 polymer ?
#
loop_
_entity_poly.entity_id
_entity_poly.type
_entity_poly.pdbx_seq_one_letter_code
_entity_poly.pdbx_strand_id
1 'polypeptide(L)'
;MKILVTGFDPFGGEKVNPALEAVKSLPSEIHGAEVHWVAIPTVFYQSAEVLEAEINRYHPDAVLCIGQAGGRASLTPERVAINQDDARIPDNQANQPIDTPIRLDGQAAYFSTLPIKAMVQAIKEEGLPATVSNTAGTFVCNHLMYQALYLADKKFPNMRAGFMHIPYMTEQVLNKPNTASMCLTDIVRGIEAAIRAIVDYKDKDLKLVGGATH
;
A
#
# COMPACT_ATOMS: atom_id res chain seq x y z
N MET A 1 10.30 10.46 13.73
CA MET A 1 9.12 10.20 12.85
C MET A 1 8.64 8.79 13.11
N LYS A 2 7.34 8.58 13.24
CA LYS A 2 6.72 7.26 13.39
C LYS A 2 6.02 6.87 12.11
N ILE A 3 6.29 5.68 11.59
CA ILE A 3 5.68 5.18 10.36
C ILE A 3 4.95 3.86 10.66
N LEU A 4 3.66 3.82 10.36
CA LEU A 4 2.87 2.60 10.39
C LEU A 4 2.88 1.98 8.99
N VAL A 5 3.31 0.71 8.89
CA VAL A 5 3.33 -0.03 7.64
C VAL A 5 2.35 -1.21 7.76
N THR A 6 1.48 -1.38 6.77
CA THR A 6 0.49 -2.47 6.81
C THR A 6 0.73 -3.50 5.73
N GLY A 7 0.46 -4.77 6.01
CA GLY A 7 0.49 -5.85 5.04
C GLY A 7 -0.76 -6.72 5.16
N PHE A 8 -1.38 -7.05 4.03
CA PHE A 8 -2.58 -7.90 4.00
C PHE A 8 -2.27 -9.36 4.29
N ASP A 9 -3.21 -10.04 4.95
CA ASP A 9 -3.22 -11.48 5.11
C ASP A 9 -3.39 -12.21 3.75
N PRO A 10 -3.16 -13.53 3.67
CA PRO A 10 -3.41 -14.33 2.48
C PRO A 10 -4.88 -14.28 2.03
N PHE A 11 -5.10 -14.23 0.71
CA PHE A 11 -6.44 -14.20 0.10
C PHE A 11 -6.47 -14.96 -1.23
N GLY A 12 -7.67 -15.20 -1.76
CA GLY A 12 -7.86 -15.81 -3.08
C GLY A 12 -7.28 -17.24 -3.19
N GLY A 13 -7.23 -17.99 -2.08
CA GLY A 13 -6.69 -19.34 -2.04
C GLY A 13 -5.16 -19.44 -1.95
N GLU A 14 -4.46 -18.30 -1.92
CA GLU A 14 -3.00 -18.27 -1.70
C GLU A 14 -2.67 -18.61 -0.23
N LYS A 15 -1.55 -19.27 -0.01
CA LYS A 15 -1.08 -19.65 1.34
C LYS A 15 -0.31 -18.54 2.03
N VAL A 16 0.24 -17.62 1.25
CA VAL A 16 1.07 -16.49 1.71
C VAL A 16 0.66 -15.22 0.99
N ASN A 17 0.91 -14.08 1.63
CA ASN A 17 0.78 -12.77 0.99
C ASN A 17 2.13 -12.05 1.10
N PRO A 18 2.78 -11.69 -0.02
CA PRO A 18 4.07 -11.02 -0.01
C PRO A 18 4.08 -9.71 0.78
N ALA A 19 2.94 -9.01 0.86
CA ALA A 19 2.83 -7.80 1.64
C ALA A 19 3.04 -8.08 3.14
N LEU A 20 2.37 -9.11 3.67
CA LEU A 20 2.54 -9.50 5.07
C LEU A 20 3.95 -9.99 5.37
N GLU A 21 4.51 -10.84 4.50
CA GLU A 21 5.86 -11.37 4.71
C GLU A 21 6.93 -10.28 4.63
N ALA A 22 6.75 -9.31 3.73
CA ALA A 22 7.67 -8.18 3.61
C ALA A 22 7.61 -7.26 4.85
N VAL A 23 6.42 -6.89 5.34
CA VAL A 23 6.33 -5.98 6.50
C VAL A 23 6.83 -6.63 7.79
N LYS A 24 6.66 -7.94 7.96
CA LYS A 24 7.26 -8.70 9.07
C LYS A 24 8.79 -8.68 9.06
N SER A 25 9.39 -8.53 7.88
CA SER A 25 10.83 -8.55 7.68
C SER A 25 11.49 -7.16 7.81
N LEU A 26 10.68 -6.10 7.95
CA LEU A 26 11.21 -4.75 8.11
C LEU A 26 11.88 -4.56 9.48
N PRO A 27 13.01 -3.86 9.55
CA PRO A 27 13.58 -3.44 10.84
C PRO A 27 12.66 -2.43 11.55
N SER A 28 12.72 -2.39 12.88
CA SER A 28 11.93 -1.47 13.71
C SER A 28 12.38 0.00 13.59
N GLU A 29 13.52 0.27 12.94
CA GLU A 29 14.02 1.61 12.65
C GLU A 29 14.59 1.64 11.23
N ILE A 30 14.17 2.63 10.43
CA ILE A 30 14.67 2.87 9.07
C ILE A 30 14.95 4.38 8.94
N HIS A 31 16.20 4.74 8.67
CA HIS A 31 16.61 6.12 8.42
C HIS A 31 16.16 7.10 9.52
N GLY A 32 16.28 6.69 10.80
CA GLY A 32 15.88 7.47 11.97
C GLY A 32 14.37 7.55 12.20
N ALA A 33 13.55 6.86 11.40
CA ALA A 33 12.13 6.71 11.66
C ALA A 33 11.86 5.39 12.41
N GLU A 34 11.05 5.45 13.44
CA GLU A 34 10.48 4.28 14.12
C GLU A 34 9.42 3.65 13.22
N VAL A 35 9.56 2.36 12.92
CA VAL A 35 8.68 1.61 12.03
C VAL A 35 7.91 0.57 12.82
N HIS A 36 6.60 0.67 12.76
CA HIS A 36 5.68 -0.32 13.31
C HIS A 36 4.88 -0.95 12.16
N TRP A 37 4.73 -2.28 12.19
CA TRP A 37 3.91 -2.96 11.19
C TRP A 37 2.70 -3.63 11.81
N VAL A 38 1.64 -3.79 11.01
CA VAL A 38 0.41 -4.49 11.39
C VAL A 38 -0.12 -5.34 10.24
N ALA A 39 -0.64 -6.51 10.58
CA ALA A 39 -1.40 -7.35 9.65
C ALA A 39 -2.81 -6.81 9.47
N ILE A 40 -3.24 -6.66 8.22
CA ILE A 40 -4.60 -6.20 7.87
C ILE A 40 -5.37 -7.37 7.24
N PRO A 41 -6.59 -7.66 7.69
CA PRO A 41 -7.42 -8.67 7.03
C PRO A 41 -7.82 -8.21 5.62
N THR A 42 -7.78 -9.12 4.65
CA THR A 42 -8.30 -8.87 3.29
C THR A 42 -9.83 -8.97 3.29
N VAL A 43 -10.44 -8.05 4.02
CA VAL A 43 -11.89 -7.96 4.26
C VAL A 43 -12.31 -6.50 4.20
N PHE A 44 -13.32 -6.19 3.37
CA PHE A 44 -13.92 -4.86 3.30
C PHE A 44 -14.36 -4.39 4.69
N TYR A 45 -14.30 -3.10 4.96
CA TYR A 45 -14.63 -2.44 6.22
C TYR A 45 -13.75 -2.87 7.40
N GLN A 46 -13.63 -4.16 7.70
CA GLN A 46 -12.80 -4.65 8.80
C GLN A 46 -11.32 -4.25 8.63
N SER A 47 -10.81 -4.22 7.41
CA SER A 47 -9.46 -3.70 7.11
C SER A 47 -9.28 -2.27 7.60
N ALA A 48 -10.28 -1.42 7.40
CA ALA A 48 -10.27 -0.03 7.83
C ALA A 48 -10.41 0.12 9.35
N GLU A 49 -11.23 -0.72 9.99
CA GLU A 49 -11.40 -0.75 11.46
C GLU A 49 -10.07 -1.09 12.16
N VAL A 50 -9.37 -2.12 11.67
CA VAL A 50 -8.06 -2.51 12.19
C VAL A 50 -7.04 -1.39 11.98
N LEU A 51 -7.03 -0.78 10.78
CA LEU A 51 -6.14 0.35 10.49
C LEU A 51 -6.41 1.54 11.44
N GLU A 52 -7.66 1.95 11.61
CA GLU A 52 -8.03 3.08 12.49
C GLU A 52 -7.66 2.80 13.95
N ALA A 53 -7.86 1.57 14.44
CA ALA A 53 -7.46 1.16 15.79
C ALA A 53 -5.94 1.30 15.97
N GLU A 54 -5.12 0.87 14.98
CA GLU A 54 -3.67 0.98 15.05
C GLU A 54 -3.17 2.44 14.92
N ILE A 55 -3.82 3.26 14.08
CA ILE A 55 -3.53 4.70 14.02
C ILE A 55 -3.79 5.36 15.39
N ASN A 56 -4.93 5.05 16.03
CA ASN A 56 -5.25 5.57 17.36
C ASN A 56 -4.26 5.10 18.44
N ARG A 57 -3.74 3.88 18.34
CA ARG A 57 -2.79 3.32 19.31
C ARG A 57 -1.39 3.85 19.15
N TYR A 58 -0.93 3.96 17.90
CA TYR A 58 0.47 4.25 17.58
C TYR A 58 0.74 5.73 17.33
N HIS A 59 -0.28 6.48 16.90
CA HIS A 59 -0.19 7.90 16.50
C HIS A 59 0.94 8.13 15.47
N PRO A 60 0.87 7.50 14.27
CA PRO A 60 1.92 7.63 13.26
C PRO A 60 1.90 8.99 12.59
N ASP A 61 3.09 9.46 12.16
CA ASP A 61 3.24 10.62 11.28
C ASP A 61 2.92 10.27 9.82
N ALA A 62 3.12 8.99 9.45
CA ALA A 62 2.80 8.49 8.12
C ALA A 62 2.31 7.03 8.16
N VAL A 63 1.40 6.70 7.25
CA VAL A 63 0.89 5.35 7.01
C VAL A 63 1.24 4.94 5.59
N LEU A 64 1.96 3.81 5.44
CA LEU A 64 2.24 3.18 4.16
C LEU A 64 1.55 1.81 4.11
N CYS A 65 0.47 1.71 3.35
CA CYS A 65 -0.20 0.43 3.13
C CYS A 65 0.48 -0.34 2.00
N ILE A 66 0.72 -1.65 2.20
CA ILE A 66 1.33 -2.53 1.21
C ILE A 66 0.33 -3.61 0.80
N GLY A 67 0.16 -3.82 -0.50
CA GLY A 67 -0.68 -4.87 -1.05
C GLY A 67 -0.05 -5.59 -2.23
N GLN A 68 -0.47 -6.83 -2.47
CA GLN A 68 -0.06 -7.61 -3.63
C GLN A 68 -0.86 -7.22 -4.87
N ALA A 69 -0.18 -6.95 -5.97
CA ALA A 69 -0.80 -6.83 -7.30
C ALA A 69 -0.20 -7.89 -8.24
N GLY A 70 -0.88 -9.04 -8.33
CA GLY A 70 -0.47 -10.11 -9.24
C GLY A 70 -0.42 -9.66 -10.70
N GLY A 71 0.66 -10.03 -11.40
CA GLY A 71 0.89 -9.64 -12.79
C GLY A 71 1.70 -8.34 -12.96
N ARG A 72 1.90 -7.53 -11.93
CA ARG A 72 2.84 -6.40 -11.98
C ARG A 72 4.26 -6.90 -11.80
N ALA A 73 5.21 -6.32 -12.55
CA ALA A 73 6.64 -6.63 -12.50
C ALA A 73 7.45 -5.62 -11.67
N SER A 74 6.82 -4.60 -11.11
CA SER A 74 7.48 -3.48 -10.44
C SER A 74 6.77 -3.10 -9.14
N LEU A 75 7.50 -2.45 -8.26
CA LEU A 75 6.96 -1.79 -7.07
C LEU A 75 6.22 -0.52 -7.51
N THR A 76 4.97 -0.36 -7.11
CA THR A 76 4.12 0.69 -7.64
C THR A 76 3.43 1.50 -6.56
N PRO A 77 4.02 2.62 -6.09
CA PRO A 77 3.31 3.61 -5.28
C PRO A 77 2.07 4.12 -6.02
N GLU A 78 0.93 4.08 -5.35
CA GLU A 78 -0.38 4.47 -5.90
C GLU A 78 -0.60 5.97 -5.77
N ARG A 79 -1.06 6.60 -6.85
CA ARG A 79 -1.33 8.05 -6.89
C ARG A 79 -2.64 8.42 -6.21
N VAL A 80 -3.67 7.61 -6.39
CA VAL A 80 -5.06 7.97 -6.07
C VAL A 80 -5.86 6.76 -5.64
N ALA A 81 -6.73 6.95 -4.66
CA ALA A 81 -7.81 6.04 -4.31
C ALA A 81 -9.15 6.68 -4.63
N ILE A 82 -10.09 5.91 -5.19
CA ILE A 82 -11.42 6.36 -5.55
C ILE A 82 -12.45 5.88 -4.53
N ASN A 83 -13.54 6.62 -4.37
CA ASN A 83 -14.64 6.32 -3.45
C ASN A 83 -15.57 5.24 -4.00
N GLN A 84 -15.01 4.07 -4.32
CA GLN A 84 -15.71 2.99 -4.98
C GLN A 84 -15.23 1.63 -4.49
N ASP A 85 -16.14 0.79 -4.04
CA ASP A 85 -15.97 -0.65 -3.89
C ASP A 85 -16.72 -1.34 -5.02
N ASP A 86 -15.99 -2.10 -5.85
CA ASP A 86 -16.53 -2.90 -6.94
C ASP A 86 -15.71 -4.18 -7.08
N ALA A 87 -16.16 -5.23 -6.41
CA ALA A 87 -15.38 -6.44 -6.16
C ALA A 87 -15.65 -7.52 -7.19
N ARG A 88 -14.67 -7.81 -8.04
CA ARG A 88 -14.73 -8.90 -9.02
C ARG A 88 -14.79 -10.29 -8.37
N ILE A 89 -14.24 -10.44 -7.18
CA ILE A 89 -14.22 -11.67 -6.37
C ILE A 89 -14.62 -11.33 -4.94
N PRO A 90 -15.17 -12.28 -4.17
CA PRO A 90 -15.41 -12.06 -2.75
C PRO A 90 -14.11 -11.89 -1.96
N ASP A 91 -14.18 -11.16 -0.86
CA ASP A 91 -13.12 -11.07 0.15
C ASP A 91 -13.06 -12.35 1.02
N ASN A 92 -12.17 -12.34 2.05
CA ASN A 92 -12.00 -13.50 2.94
C ASN A 92 -13.22 -13.84 3.82
N GLN A 93 -14.22 -12.95 3.88
CA GLN A 93 -15.50 -13.19 4.57
C GLN A 93 -16.70 -13.26 3.62
N ALA A 94 -16.45 -13.50 2.34
CA ALA A 94 -17.46 -13.61 1.29
C ALA A 94 -18.24 -12.30 1.03
N ASN A 95 -17.72 -11.13 1.44
CA ASN A 95 -18.28 -9.84 1.04
C ASN A 95 -17.87 -9.53 -0.40
N GLN A 96 -18.82 -9.11 -1.21
CA GLN A 96 -18.59 -8.75 -2.61
C GLN A 96 -19.44 -7.52 -2.98
N PRO A 97 -19.06 -6.32 -2.50
CA PRO A 97 -19.74 -5.08 -2.86
C PRO A 97 -19.60 -4.81 -4.36
N ILE A 98 -20.64 -4.26 -4.97
CA ILE A 98 -20.70 -3.89 -6.39
C ILE A 98 -21.20 -2.46 -6.48
N ASP A 99 -20.43 -1.59 -7.15
CA ASP A 99 -20.73 -0.17 -7.37
C ASP A 99 -21.14 0.59 -6.09
N THR A 100 -20.49 0.29 -4.97
CA THR A 100 -20.84 0.85 -3.67
C THR A 100 -19.83 1.93 -3.25
N PRO A 101 -20.29 3.12 -2.79
CA PRO A 101 -19.36 4.11 -2.26
C PRO A 101 -18.74 3.64 -0.94
N ILE A 102 -17.44 3.88 -0.75
CA ILE A 102 -16.71 3.54 0.49
C ILE A 102 -17.19 4.42 1.64
N ARG A 103 -17.39 5.73 1.37
CA ARG A 103 -17.89 6.72 2.33
C ARG A 103 -18.91 7.64 1.65
N LEU A 104 -20.08 7.81 2.24
CA LEU A 104 -21.12 8.73 1.74
C LEU A 104 -20.74 10.21 1.96
N ASP A 105 -19.93 10.49 2.97
CA ASP A 105 -19.46 11.82 3.35
C ASP A 105 -18.00 12.11 2.91
N GLY A 106 -17.41 11.20 2.13
CA GLY A 106 -16.06 11.33 1.60
C GLY A 106 -16.01 11.99 0.22
N GLN A 107 -14.81 12.42 -0.18
CA GLN A 107 -14.56 12.94 -1.53
C GLN A 107 -14.69 11.84 -2.58
N ALA A 108 -14.92 12.18 -3.86
CA ALA A 108 -14.94 11.22 -4.95
C ALA A 108 -13.60 10.45 -5.10
N ALA A 109 -12.50 11.08 -4.72
CA ALA A 109 -11.17 10.49 -4.69
C ALA A 109 -10.25 11.24 -3.72
N TYR A 110 -9.25 10.53 -3.20
CA TYR A 110 -8.15 11.12 -2.44
C TYR A 110 -6.81 10.80 -3.10
N PHE A 111 -5.97 11.81 -3.27
CA PHE A 111 -4.61 11.62 -3.73
C PHE A 111 -3.70 11.21 -2.56
N SER A 112 -2.74 10.33 -2.84
CA SER A 112 -1.68 10.00 -1.87
C SER A 112 -1.00 11.26 -1.36
N THR A 113 -0.81 11.36 -0.06
CA THR A 113 -0.06 12.44 0.58
C THR A 113 1.39 12.05 0.87
N LEU A 114 1.80 10.82 0.47
CA LEU A 114 3.19 10.37 0.48
C LEU A 114 3.94 10.89 -0.76
N PRO A 115 5.27 11.04 -0.70
CA PRO A 115 6.09 11.52 -1.81
C PRO A 115 6.33 10.42 -2.85
N ILE A 116 5.28 10.05 -3.60
CA ILE A 116 5.27 8.88 -4.47
C ILE A 116 6.36 8.88 -5.56
N LYS A 117 6.75 10.06 -6.03
CA LYS A 117 7.81 10.17 -7.05
C LYS A 117 9.20 10.02 -6.45
N ALA A 118 9.42 10.56 -5.25
CA ALA A 118 10.65 10.32 -4.50
C ALA A 118 10.77 8.85 -4.10
N MET A 119 9.66 8.19 -3.70
CA MET A 119 9.62 6.75 -3.44
C MET A 119 10.07 5.96 -4.67
N VAL A 120 9.48 6.24 -5.84
CA VAL A 120 9.88 5.58 -7.11
C VAL A 120 11.35 5.81 -7.41
N GLN A 121 11.85 7.02 -7.23
CA GLN A 121 13.26 7.35 -7.48
C GLN A 121 14.19 6.57 -6.55
N ALA A 122 13.91 6.57 -5.25
CA ALA A 122 14.70 5.84 -4.25
C ALA A 122 14.72 4.32 -4.52
N ILE A 123 13.58 3.74 -4.91
CA ILE A 123 13.50 2.31 -5.27
C ILE A 123 14.37 2.02 -6.52
N LYS A 124 14.35 2.90 -7.53
CA LYS A 124 15.19 2.75 -8.73
C LYS A 124 16.67 2.87 -8.43
N GLU A 125 17.06 3.71 -7.49
CA GLU A 125 18.46 3.85 -7.02
C GLU A 125 18.97 2.58 -6.33
N GLU A 126 18.07 1.74 -5.78
CA GLU A 126 18.40 0.39 -5.30
C GLU A 126 18.53 -0.65 -6.45
N GLY A 127 18.38 -0.24 -7.71
CA GLY A 127 18.40 -1.15 -8.86
C GLY A 127 17.12 -1.94 -9.06
N LEU A 128 16.01 -1.52 -8.44
CA LEU A 128 14.72 -2.22 -8.49
C LEU A 128 13.73 -1.52 -9.44
N PRO A 129 12.89 -2.27 -10.18
CA PRO A 129 11.89 -1.67 -11.05
C PRO A 129 10.78 -1.01 -10.23
N ALA A 130 10.49 0.26 -10.51
CA ALA A 130 9.41 1.00 -9.87
C ALA A 130 8.78 2.01 -10.82
N THR A 131 7.48 2.24 -10.65
CA THR A 131 6.72 3.27 -11.38
C THR A 131 5.54 3.75 -10.55
N VAL A 132 5.03 4.97 -10.82
CA VAL A 132 3.78 5.43 -10.19
C VAL A 132 2.61 4.75 -10.88
N SER A 133 1.68 4.21 -10.09
CA SER A 133 0.40 3.69 -10.56
C SER A 133 -0.71 4.74 -10.40
N ASN A 134 -1.62 4.80 -11.37
CA ASN A 134 -2.77 5.71 -11.36
C ASN A 134 -4.07 5.04 -10.86
N THR A 135 -4.03 3.79 -10.42
CA THR A 135 -5.19 3.11 -9.86
C THR A 135 -4.81 1.96 -8.93
N ALA A 136 -5.39 1.96 -7.74
CA ALA A 136 -5.32 0.85 -6.79
C ALA A 136 -6.41 -0.22 -7.04
N GLY A 137 -7.17 -0.07 -8.14
CA GLY A 137 -8.34 -0.91 -8.44
C GLY A 137 -9.57 -0.50 -7.64
N THR A 138 -10.46 -1.47 -7.37
CA THR A 138 -11.73 -1.26 -6.65
C THR A 138 -12.01 -2.37 -5.64
N PHE A 139 -10.96 -3.13 -5.28
CA PHE A 139 -11.01 -4.17 -4.25
C PHE A 139 -10.49 -3.63 -2.91
N VAL A 140 -10.23 -4.51 -1.94
CA VAL A 140 -9.85 -4.15 -0.57
C VAL A 140 -8.60 -3.24 -0.52
N CYS A 141 -7.69 -3.31 -1.50
CA CYS A 141 -6.53 -2.41 -1.58
C CYS A 141 -6.94 -0.94 -1.76
N ASN A 142 -7.82 -0.66 -2.72
CA ASN A 142 -8.37 0.68 -2.92
C ASN A 142 -9.20 1.13 -1.71
N HIS A 143 -10.02 0.23 -1.15
CA HIS A 143 -10.80 0.48 0.07
C HIS A 143 -9.88 0.95 1.20
N LEU A 144 -8.82 0.19 1.52
CA LEU A 144 -7.89 0.53 2.60
C LEU A 144 -7.14 1.84 2.34
N MET A 145 -6.64 2.06 1.12
CA MET A 145 -5.97 3.30 0.75
C MET A 145 -6.92 4.50 0.90
N TYR A 146 -8.15 4.36 0.40
CA TYR A 146 -9.16 5.42 0.52
C TYR A 146 -9.45 5.74 1.99
N GLN A 147 -9.65 4.73 2.82
CA GLN A 147 -9.92 4.89 4.26
C GLN A 147 -8.74 5.53 4.99
N ALA A 148 -7.50 5.15 4.69
CA ALA A 148 -6.31 5.78 5.28
C ALA A 148 -6.25 7.28 4.97
N LEU A 149 -6.54 7.66 3.72
CA LEU A 149 -6.54 9.04 3.26
C LEU A 149 -7.75 9.83 3.81
N TYR A 150 -8.93 9.19 3.90
CA TYR A 150 -10.10 9.76 4.54
C TYR A 150 -9.85 10.06 6.03
N LEU A 151 -9.22 9.14 6.76
CA LEU A 151 -8.85 9.35 8.16
C LEU A 151 -7.85 10.49 8.31
N ALA A 152 -6.87 10.61 7.41
CA ALA A 152 -5.93 11.72 7.39
C ALA A 152 -6.66 13.06 7.16
N ASP A 153 -7.64 13.10 6.24
CA ASP A 153 -8.43 14.32 5.95
C ASP A 153 -9.34 14.71 7.13
N LYS A 154 -10.03 13.74 7.75
CA LYS A 154 -11.11 14.03 8.71
C LYS A 154 -10.70 13.99 10.18
N LYS A 155 -9.76 13.12 10.56
CA LYS A 155 -9.45 12.84 11.97
C LYS A 155 -8.01 13.13 12.36
N PHE A 156 -7.06 12.94 11.42
CA PHE A 156 -5.62 13.02 11.71
C PHE A 156 -4.90 13.95 10.72
N PRO A 157 -5.16 15.27 10.73
CA PRO A 157 -4.74 16.21 9.67
C PRO A 157 -3.21 16.35 9.52
N ASN A 158 -2.44 15.91 10.50
CA ASN A 158 -0.97 15.91 10.43
C ASN A 158 -0.38 14.58 9.93
N MET A 159 -1.21 13.55 9.77
CA MET A 159 -0.80 12.25 9.28
C MET A 159 -0.82 12.21 7.76
N ARG A 160 0.26 11.69 7.16
CA ARG A 160 0.31 11.39 5.72
C ARG A 160 -0.06 9.94 5.49
N ALA A 161 -0.67 9.65 4.36
CA ALA A 161 -1.05 8.27 4.02
C ALA A 161 -0.88 7.99 2.53
N GLY A 162 -0.70 6.73 2.20
CA GLY A 162 -0.63 6.23 0.85
C GLY A 162 -0.51 4.72 0.80
N PHE A 163 -0.35 4.22 -0.42
CA PHE A 163 -0.36 2.79 -0.71
C PHE A 163 0.73 2.44 -1.73
N MET A 164 1.30 1.25 -1.62
CA MET A 164 2.20 0.72 -2.63
C MET A 164 1.85 -0.75 -2.92
N HIS A 165 1.63 -1.05 -4.20
CA HIS A 165 1.52 -2.43 -4.64
C HIS A 165 2.89 -3.03 -4.93
N ILE A 166 3.02 -4.32 -4.62
CA ILE A 166 4.19 -5.14 -4.85
C ILE A 166 3.84 -6.36 -5.71
N PRO A 167 4.80 -6.93 -6.46
CA PRO A 167 4.62 -8.16 -7.23
C PRO A 167 4.34 -9.39 -6.37
N TYR A 168 3.98 -10.51 -7.01
CA TYR A 168 4.10 -11.83 -6.40
C TYR A 168 5.52 -12.10 -5.89
N MET A 169 5.65 -12.86 -4.80
CA MET A 169 6.92 -13.51 -4.48
C MET A 169 7.23 -14.62 -5.49
N THR A 170 8.53 -14.91 -5.67
CA THR A 170 9.00 -15.93 -6.61
C THR A 170 8.37 -17.31 -6.36
N GLU A 171 8.19 -17.67 -5.09
CA GLU A 171 7.61 -18.95 -4.69
C GLU A 171 6.13 -19.10 -5.08
N GLN A 172 5.40 -17.98 -5.23
CA GLN A 172 3.99 -18.01 -5.61
C GLN A 172 3.77 -18.31 -7.10
N VAL A 173 4.81 -18.14 -7.93
CA VAL A 173 4.67 -18.25 -9.39
C VAL A 173 5.30 -19.49 -9.98
N LEU A 174 5.82 -20.41 -9.16
CA LEU A 174 6.46 -21.67 -9.63
C LEU A 174 5.58 -22.48 -10.61
N ASN A 175 4.26 -22.41 -10.43
CA ASN A 175 3.28 -23.08 -11.29
C ASN A 175 2.39 -22.06 -12.08
N LYS A 176 2.82 -20.80 -12.22
CA LYS A 176 2.12 -19.76 -12.97
C LYS A 176 3.00 -19.29 -14.13
N PRO A 177 2.95 -19.93 -15.32
CA PRO A 177 3.82 -19.58 -16.43
C PRO A 177 3.62 -18.12 -16.86
N ASN A 178 4.70 -17.48 -17.30
CA ASN A 178 4.72 -16.09 -17.78
C ASN A 178 4.20 -15.05 -16.75
N THR A 179 4.30 -15.35 -15.46
CA THR A 179 3.87 -14.45 -14.39
C THR A 179 5.08 -13.77 -13.77
N ALA A 180 5.06 -12.44 -13.73
CA ALA A 180 6.11 -11.64 -13.11
C ALA A 180 6.13 -11.84 -11.60
N SER A 181 7.33 -11.86 -11.02
CA SER A 181 7.56 -11.98 -9.58
C SER A 181 8.83 -11.24 -9.16
N MET A 182 8.98 -11.03 -7.86
CA MET A 182 10.17 -10.46 -7.25
C MET A 182 10.52 -11.26 -5.98
N CYS A 183 11.80 -11.47 -5.68
CA CYS A 183 12.16 -12.15 -4.45
C CYS A 183 11.82 -11.30 -3.23
N LEU A 184 11.52 -11.94 -2.09
CA LEU A 184 11.12 -11.24 -0.87
C LEU A 184 12.17 -10.22 -0.42
N THR A 185 13.45 -10.54 -0.52
CA THR A 185 14.55 -9.65 -0.16
C THR A 185 14.53 -8.34 -0.97
N ASP A 186 14.26 -8.41 -2.26
CA ASP A 186 14.18 -7.23 -3.12
C ASP A 186 12.90 -6.42 -2.84
N ILE A 187 11.79 -7.08 -2.53
CA ILE A 187 10.56 -6.41 -2.09
C ILE A 187 10.84 -5.62 -0.80
N VAL A 188 11.47 -6.23 0.20
CA VAL A 188 11.83 -5.58 1.47
C VAL A 188 12.75 -4.40 1.23
N ARG A 189 13.83 -4.54 0.44
CA ARG A 189 14.73 -3.43 0.08
C ARG A 189 14.00 -2.27 -0.57
N GLY A 190 13.05 -2.59 -1.46
CA GLY A 190 12.23 -1.57 -2.12
C GLY A 190 11.30 -0.84 -1.16
N ILE A 191 10.71 -1.54 -0.18
CA ILE A 191 9.88 -0.91 0.86
C ILE A 191 10.76 -0.03 1.77
N GLU A 192 11.95 -0.49 2.16
CA GLU A 192 12.89 0.32 2.95
C GLU A 192 13.31 1.60 2.19
N ALA A 193 13.58 1.51 0.88
CA ALA A 193 13.88 2.66 0.04
C ALA A 193 12.70 3.65 -0.01
N ALA A 194 11.48 3.15 -0.14
CA ALA A 194 10.27 3.97 -0.09
C ALA A 194 10.12 4.67 1.27
N ILE A 195 10.39 3.98 2.38
CA ILE A 195 10.34 4.56 3.73
C ILE A 195 11.42 5.65 3.89
N ARG A 196 12.65 5.45 3.42
CA ARG A 196 13.69 6.50 3.41
C ARG A 196 13.21 7.75 2.68
N ALA A 197 12.59 7.57 1.51
CA ALA A 197 12.03 8.70 0.76
C ALA A 197 10.89 9.41 1.51
N ILE A 198 10.03 8.68 2.23
CA ILE A 198 8.97 9.26 3.08
C ILE A 198 9.58 10.15 4.18
N VAL A 199 10.70 9.75 4.75
CA VAL A 199 11.42 10.54 5.78
C VAL A 199 12.06 11.79 5.19
N ASP A 200 12.76 11.65 4.06
CA ASP A 200 13.54 12.75 3.44
C ASP A 200 12.64 13.81 2.77
N TYR A 201 11.49 13.39 2.24
CA TYR A 201 10.56 14.25 1.49
C TYR A 201 9.24 14.48 2.25
N LYS A 202 9.32 14.79 3.55
CA LYS A 202 8.14 14.98 4.39
C LYS A 202 7.25 16.19 4.01
N ASP A 203 7.84 17.24 3.42
CA ASP A 203 7.12 18.49 3.11
C ASP A 203 6.80 18.67 1.63
N LYS A 204 7.41 17.88 0.73
CA LYS A 204 7.21 17.99 -0.73
C LYS A 204 7.61 16.72 -1.44
N ASP A 205 7.10 16.50 -2.64
CA ASP A 205 7.53 15.43 -3.55
C ASP A 205 8.45 15.97 -4.65
N LEU A 206 9.14 15.07 -5.34
CA LEU A 206 9.95 15.40 -6.51
C LEU A 206 9.06 15.84 -7.69
N LYS A 207 9.53 16.84 -8.44
CA LYS A 207 8.88 17.29 -9.69
C LYS A 207 9.41 16.49 -10.87
N LEU A 208 9.03 15.22 -10.96
CA LEU A 208 9.39 14.31 -12.05
C LEU A 208 8.12 13.82 -12.77
N VAL A 209 8.26 13.52 -14.05
CA VAL A 209 7.20 12.81 -14.79
C VAL A 209 7.09 11.39 -14.23
N GLY A 210 5.87 10.92 -14.00
CA GLY A 210 5.63 9.57 -13.48
C GLY A 210 4.17 9.16 -13.64
N GLY A 211 3.96 7.87 -13.80
CA GLY A 211 2.66 7.24 -13.99
C GLY A 211 2.56 6.50 -15.31
N ALA A 212 1.91 5.31 -15.26
CA ALA A 212 1.58 4.55 -16.45
C ALA A 212 0.44 5.23 -17.21
N THR A 213 0.51 5.20 -18.53
CA THR A 213 -0.54 5.71 -19.42
C THR A 213 -1.44 4.59 -19.97
N HIS A 214 -1.05 3.32 -19.74
CA HIS A 214 -1.75 2.10 -20.16
C HIS A 214 -1.27 0.91 -19.33
#